data_ca58d421094d55b267275b0c25f90236
#
_entry.id   ca58d421094d55b267275b0c25f90236
#
_cell.length_a   1.000
_cell.length_b   1.000
_cell.length_c   1.000
_cell.angle_alpha   90.00
_cell.angle_beta   90.00
_cell.angle_gamma   90.00
#
_symmetry.space_group_name_H-M   'P 1'
#
loop_
_entity.id
_entity.type
_entity.pdbx_description
1 polymer ?
#
loop_
_entity_poly.entity_id
_entity_poly.type
_entity_poly.pdbx_seq_one_letter_code
_entity_poly.pdbx_strand_id
1 'polypeptide(L)'
;RVESTLAPLLKKADIVIPLAALVGAPMCNADPIGAKTINHDAILLMLRLASRNQRILMPTTNSAYGTGDANNFCTEESPLRPISIYAKEKVAIEGELMQRENAISFRLATVFGMSPRMRIDLLVNDFTWRAVTDRAVVVFEGHFKRNYIHVRDVARVFQHGIENFEAMRGQIYNVGLREANVSKRELCQHIQKQLPDFVFLDAPVGKDPDQRNYVVSNAKLERTGFKREGYAREYLCINGMWQDHLLYARLQGD
;
A
#
# COMPACT_ATOMS: atom_id res chain seq x y z
N ARG A 1 6.75 -0.09 -21.59
CA ARG A 1 6.64 1.13 -22.40
C ARG A 1 6.70 0.87 -23.91
N VAL A 2 7.23 -0.26 -24.33
CA VAL A 2 7.38 -0.58 -25.74
C VAL A 2 6.29 -1.58 -26.12
N GLU A 3 5.43 -1.18 -27.04
CA GLU A 3 4.27 -1.99 -27.48
C GLU A 3 4.70 -3.34 -28.06
N SER A 4 5.74 -3.36 -28.87
CA SER A 4 6.27 -4.60 -29.48
C SER A 4 6.77 -5.62 -28.44
N THR A 5 7.17 -5.16 -27.27
CA THR A 5 7.59 -6.03 -26.16
C THR A 5 6.38 -6.47 -25.32
N LEU A 6 5.43 -5.56 -25.06
CA LEU A 6 4.31 -5.81 -24.17
C LEU A 6 3.20 -6.65 -24.82
N ALA A 7 2.87 -6.39 -26.05
CA ALA A 7 1.77 -7.08 -26.75
C ALA A 7 1.92 -8.61 -26.82
N PRO A 8 3.10 -9.18 -27.15
CA PRO A 8 3.29 -10.64 -27.15
C PRO A 8 3.17 -11.27 -25.75
N LEU A 9 3.52 -10.53 -24.69
CA LEU A 9 3.40 -11.00 -23.30
C LEU A 9 1.93 -11.03 -22.86
N LEU A 10 1.19 -9.97 -23.17
CA LEU A 10 -0.23 -9.88 -22.87
C LEU A 10 -1.02 -11.00 -23.57
N LYS A 11 -0.70 -11.34 -24.81
CA LYS A 11 -1.36 -12.46 -25.52
C LYS A 11 -1.24 -13.82 -24.82
N LYS A 12 -0.28 -13.98 -23.90
CA LYS A 12 -0.03 -15.23 -23.15
C LYS A 12 -0.55 -15.18 -21.72
N ALA A 13 -1.07 -14.03 -21.27
CA ALA A 13 -1.48 -13.83 -19.89
C ALA A 13 -2.99 -13.87 -19.75
N ASP A 14 -3.51 -14.65 -18.80
CA ASP A 14 -4.91 -14.63 -18.40
C ASP A 14 -5.15 -13.57 -17.32
N ILE A 15 -4.14 -13.36 -16.46
CA ILE A 15 -4.18 -12.42 -15.34
C ILE A 15 -2.99 -11.46 -15.45
N VAL A 16 -3.26 -10.17 -15.28
CA VAL A 16 -2.25 -9.11 -15.32
C VAL A 16 -2.21 -8.37 -14.00
N ILE A 17 -1.02 -8.34 -13.38
CA ILE A 17 -0.76 -7.56 -12.15
C ILE A 17 0.38 -6.56 -12.44
N PRO A 18 0.07 -5.30 -12.77
CA PRO A 18 1.07 -4.32 -13.19
C PRO A 18 1.77 -3.71 -11.98
N LEU A 19 2.86 -4.33 -11.53
CA LEU A 19 3.64 -3.89 -10.35
C LEU A 19 4.70 -2.85 -10.66
N ALA A 20 5.10 -2.68 -11.94
CA ALA A 20 6.14 -1.74 -12.32
C ALA A 20 5.67 -0.29 -12.14
N ALA A 21 6.35 0.44 -11.26
CA ALA A 21 6.03 1.83 -10.96
C ALA A 21 7.24 2.58 -10.36
N LEU A 22 7.28 3.91 -10.53
CA LEU A 22 8.00 4.79 -9.63
C LEU A 22 7.11 5.04 -8.40
N VAL A 23 7.56 4.62 -7.22
CA VAL A 23 6.72 4.62 -6.02
C VAL A 23 7.18 5.66 -5.02
N GLY A 24 6.21 6.46 -4.56
CA GLY A 24 6.41 7.47 -3.52
C GLY A 24 6.67 8.87 -4.06
N ALA A 25 6.29 9.88 -3.27
CA ALA A 25 6.41 11.27 -3.66
C ALA A 25 7.85 11.71 -3.96
N PRO A 26 8.88 11.35 -3.17
CA PRO A 26 10.26 11.78 -3.45
C PRO A 26 10.75 11.33 -4.82
N MET A 27 10.55 10.07 -5.19
CA MET A 27 11.01 9.55 -6.49
C MET A 27 10.26 10.18 -7.67
N CYS A 28 8.93 10.35 -7.53
CA CYS A 28 8.12 10.97 -8.57
C CYS A 28 8.39 12.47 -8.72
N ASN A 29 8.74 13.16 -7.65
CA ASN A 29 9.14 14.57 -7.70
C ASN A 29 10.54 14.75 -8.31
N ALA A 30 11.45 13.80 -8.09
CA ALA A 30 12.79 13.82 -8.69
C ALA A 30 12.76 13.53 -10.20
N ASP A 31 11.82 12.70 -10.66
CA ASP A 31 11.61 12.38 -12.08
C ASP A 31 10.12 12.41 -12.44
N PRO A 32 9.54 13.62 -12.65
CA PRO A 32 8.11 13.75 -13.02
C PRO A 32 7.78 13.15 -14.38
N ILE A 33 8.71 13.19 -15.34
CA ILE A 33 8.53 12.60 -16.67
C ILE A 33 8.51 11.08 -16.56
N GLY A 34 9.45 10.49 -15.84
CA GLY A 34 9.45 9.06 -15.55
C GLY A 34 8.21 8.63 -14.78
N ALA A 35 7.78 9.41 -13.80
CA ALA A 35 6.54 9.15 -13.06
C ALA A 35 5.34 9.05 -14.01
N LYS A 36 5.11 10.04 -14.85
CA LYS A 36 4.04 10.03 -15.84
C LYS A 36 4.16 8.87 -16.81
N THR A 37 5.32 8.68 -17.43
CA THR A 37 5.49 7.66 -18.48
C THR A 37 5.42 6.24 -17.95
N ILE A 38 5.81 6.00 -16.68
CA ILE A 38 5.78 4.65 -16.07
C ILE A 38 4.44 4.40 -15.37
N ASN A 39 3.99 5.34 -14.53
CA ASN A 39 2.83 5.11 -13.68
C ASN A 39 1.50 5.32 -14.41
N HIS A 40 1.49 6.11 -15.46
CA HIS A 40 0.29 6.45 -16.22
C HIS A 40 0.34 5.91 -17.65
N ASP A 41 1.23 6.44 -18.51
CA ASP A 41 1.18 6.15 -19.95
C ASP A 41 1.45 4.66 -20.28
N ALA A 42 2.36 4.01 -19.53
CA ALA A 42 2.61 2.57 -19.69
C ALA A 42 1.40 1.71 -19.30
N ILE A 43 0.65 2.13 -18.28
CA ILE A 43 -0.57 1.43 -17.87
C ILE A 43 -1.69 1.67 -18.88
N LEU A 44 -1.86 2.89 -19.40
CA LEU A 44 -2.79 3.16 -20.50
C LEU A 44 -2.48 2.30 -21.73
N LEU A 45 -1.21 2.17 -22.09
CA LEU A 45 -0.79 1.28 -23.19
C LEU A 45 -1.19 -0.18 -22.88
N MET A 46 -0.90 -0.66 -21.67
CA MET A 46 -1.28 -2.00 -21.23
C MET A 46 -2.80 -2.20 -21.32
N LEU A 47 -3.61 -1.25 -20.84
CA LEU A 47 -5.07 -1.31 -20.87
C LEU A 47 -5.61 -1.34 -22.31
N ARG A 48 -5.01 -0.60 -23.25
CA ARG A 48 -5.39 -0.62 -24.68
C ARG A 48 -5.08 -1.94 -25.35
N LEU A 49 -3.96 -2.57 -24.98
CA LEU A 49 -3.52 -3.84 -25.57
C LEU A 49 -4.16 -5.08 -24.94
N ALA A 50 -4.58 -4.95 -23.68
CA ALA A 50 -5.19 -6.04 -22.93
C ALA A 50 -6.59 -6.38 -23.48
N SER A 51 -6.84 -7.68 -23.72
CA SER A 51 -8.15 -8.19 -24.06
C SER A 51 -9.18 -7.86 -22.96
N ARG A 52 -10.46 -7.70 -23.35
CA ARG A 52 -11.55 -7.50 -22.39
C ARG A 52 -11.76 -8.71 -21.46
N ASN A 53 -11.32 -9.89 -21.88
CA ASN A 53 -11.43 -11.11 -21.07
C ASN A 53 -10.28 -11.28 -20.07
N GLN A 54 -9.19 -10.53 -20.22
CA GLN A 54 -8.06 -10.60 -19.28
C GLN A 54 -8.43 -9.97 -17.95
N ARG A 55 -8.12 -10.65 -16.87
CA ARG A 55 -8.33 -10.18 -15.49
C ARG A 55 -7.19 -9.26 -15.09
N ILE A 56 -7.51 -8.09 -14.57
CA ILE A 56 -6.50 -7.09 -14.15
C ILE A 56 -6.68 -6.81 -12.66
N LEU A 57 -5.61 -7.03 -11.88
CA LEU A 57 -5.56 -6.66 -10.46
C LEU A 57 -4.51 -5.56 -10.30
N MET A 58 -4.95 -4.33 -10.06
CA MET A 58 -4.09 -3.15 -10.09
C MET A 58 -3.80 -2.63 -8.68
N PRO A 59 -2.51 -2.52 -8.28
CA PRO A 59 -2.15 -1.80 -7.07
C PRO A 59 -2.25 -0.29 -7.31
N THR A 60 -3.15 0.36 -6.59
CA THR A 60 -3.27 1.80 -6.46
C THR A 60 -2.84 2.24 -5.06
N THR A 61 -3.36 3.30 -4.48
CA THR A 61 -2.81 3.83 -3.22
C THR A 61 -3.84 4.54 -2.35
N ASN A 62 -3.79 4.32 -1.05
CA ASN A 62 -4.53 5.10 -0.05
C ASN A 62 -4.06 6.58 0.01
N SER A 63 -2.89 6.91 -0.57
CA SER A 63 -2.44 8.31 -0.73
C SER A 63 -3.41 9.16 -1.56
N ALA A 64 -4.34 8.52 -2.27
CA ALA A 64 -5.44 9.16 -2.98
C ALA A 64 -6.33 10.02 -2.07
N TYR A 65 -6.44 9.67 -0.78
CA TYR A 65 -7.25 10.43 0.19
C TYR A 65 -6.61 11.75 0.65
N GLY A 66 -5.30 11.89 0.51
CA GLY A 66 -4.56 13.12 0.84
C GLY A 66 -4.63 13.49 2.32
N THR A 67 -5.21 14.64 2.62
CA THR A 67 -5.60 15.04 3.98
C THR A 67 -7.07 14.67 4.17
N GLY A 68 -7.32 13.45 4.67
CA GLY A 68 -8.65 13.00 5.04
C GLY A 68 -9.16 13.72 6.30
N ASP A 69 -10.40 13.46 6.66
CA ASP A 69 -10.90 13.82 7.98
C ASP A 69 -10.28 12.85 9.02
N ALA A 70 -9.50 13.39 9.96
CA ALA A 70 -8.83 12.57 10.98
C ALA A 70 -9.80 11.83 11.91
N ASN A 71 -11.06 12.23 11.95
CA ASN A 71 -12.11 11.64 12.78
C ASN A 71 -13.00 10.65 12.03
N ASN A 72 -12.98 10.66 10.70
CA ASN A 72 -13.80 9.79 9.86
C ASN A 72 -12.94 8.86 9.01
N PHE A 73 -13.26 7.58 9.02
CA PHE A 73 -12.60 6.61 8.17
C PHE A 73 -12.91 6.89 6.70
N CYS A 74 -11.85 7.04 5.89
CA CYS A 74 -11.99 7.04 4.44
C CYS A 74 -12.42 5.66 3.95
N THR A 75 -13.53 5.61 3.24
CA THR A 75 -14.03 4.44 2.53
C THR A 75 -13.70 4.56 1.04
N GLU A 76 -14.02 3.55 0.26
CA GLU A 76 -13.81 3.56 -1.18
C GLU A 76 -14.65 4.65 -1.89
N GLU A 77 -15.75 5.08 -1.29
CA GLU A 77 -16.66 6.13 -1.75
C GLU A 77 -16.25 7.53 -1.30
N SER A 78 -15.26 7.63 -0.39
CA SER A 78 -14.79 8.93 0.10
C SER A 78 -14.15 9.76 -1.01
N PRO A 79 -14.30 11.11 -1.00
CA PRO A 79 -13.69 11.99 -1.96
C PRO A 79 -12.17 11.83 -2.00
N LEU A 80 -11.62 11.76 -3.22
CA LEU A 80 -10.17 11.69 -3.43
C LEU A 80 -9.58 13.10 -3.51
N ARG A 81 -8.49 13.32 -2.77
CA ARG A 81 -7.77 14.61 -2.68
C ARG A 81 -6.25 14.38 -2.79
N PRO A 82 -5.76 13.79 -3.89
CA PRO A 82 -4.36 13.42 -4.02
C PRO A 82 -3.45 14.65 -4.00
N ILE A 83 -2.43 14.66 -3.14
CA ILE A 83 -1.49 15.77 -2.98
C ILE A 83 -0.28 15.60 -3.89
N SER A 84 0.33 14.41 -3.89
CA SER A 84 1.58 14.14 -4.62
C SER A 84 1.34 13.78 -6.09
N ILE A 85 2.35 13.98 -6.94
CA ILE A 85 2.36 13.50 -8.34
C ILE A 85 2.03 12.01 -8.38
N TYR A 86 2.69 11.20 -7.56
CA TYR A 86 2.42 9.77 -7.45
C TYR A 86 0.95 9.45 -7.23
N ALA A 87 0.31 10.10 -6.26
CA ALA A 87 -1.08 9.85 -5.95
C ALA A 87 -2.03 10.30 -7.06
N LYS A 88 -1.74 11.45 -7.71
CA LYS A 88 -2.51 11.97 -8.85
C LYS A 88 -2.48 11.00 -10.03
N GLU A 89 -1.30 10.48 -10.39
CA GLU A 89 -1.17 9.50 -11.48
C GLU A 89 -1.90 8.18 -11.15
N LYS A 90 -1.81 7.70 -9.90
CA LYS A 90 -2.52 6.50 -9.47
C LYS A 90 -4.04 6.66 -9.47
N VAL A 91 -4.56 7.83 -9.10
CA VAL A 91 -6.01 8.15 -9.16
C VAL A 91 -6.48 8.24 -10.60
N ALA A 92 -5.72 8.90 -11.48
CA ALA A 92 -6.06 9.00 -12.90
C ALA A 92 -6.16 7.61 -13.54
N ILE A 93 -5.16 6.77 -13.31
CA ILE A 93 -5.15 5.42 -13.90
C ILE A 93 -6.20 4.49 -13.28
N GLU A 94 -6.57 4.68 -12.01
CA GLU A 94 -7.69 3.96 -11.39
C GLU A 94 -9.00 4.28 -12.11
N GLY A 95 -9.24 5.55 -12.45
CA GLY A 95 -10.42 5.96 -13.22
C GLY A 95 -10.49 5.28 -14.59
N GLU A 96 -9.37 5.18 -15.30
CA GLU A 96 -9.28 4.47 -16.59
C GLU A 96 -9.47 2.96 -16.42
N LEU A 97 -8.86 2.38 -15.40
CA LEU A 97 -8.99 0.95 -15.09
C LEU A 97 -10.45 0.57 -14.84
N MET A 98 -11.17 1.38 -14.07
CA MET A 98 -12.54 1.08 -13.67
C MET A 98 -13.59 1.23 -14.79
N GLN A 99 -13.17 1.66 -16.00
CA GLN A 99 -13.98 1.52 -17.21
C GLN A 99 -14.07 0.05 -17.71
N ARG A 100 -13.32 -0.87 -17.08
CA ARG A 100 -13.30 -2.29 -17.42
C ARG A 100 -14.00 -3.09 -16.33
N GLU A 101 -14.92 -3.96 -16.75
CA GLU A 101 -15.59 -4.88 -15.82
C GLU A 101 -14.64 -5.95 -15.23
N ASN A 102 -13.64 -6.39 -16.01
CA ASN A 102 -12.67 -7.41 -15.60
C ASN A 102 -11.43 -6.79 -14.94
N ALA A 103 -11.64 -5.90 -13.97
CA ALA A 103 -10.57 -5.27 -13.23
C ALA A 103 -10.93 -5.13 -11.74
N ILE A 104 -9.89 -5.18 -10.89
CA ILE A 104 -9.96 -4.87 -9.47
C ILE A 104 -8.89 -3.83 -9.17
N SER A 105 -9.25 -2.76 -8.46
CA SER A 105 -8.30 -1.81 -7.92
C SER A 105 -8.08 -2.06 -6.43
N PHE A 106 -6.82 -2.19 -6.03
CA PHE A 106 -6.40 -2.29 -4.64
C PHE A 106 -5.70 -1.00 -4.21
N ARG A 107 -6.37 -0.15 -3.45
CA ARG A 107 -5.76 1.03 -2.81
C ARG A 107 -4.94 0.60 -1.62
N LEU A 108 -3.65 0.36 -1.86
CA LEU A 108 -2.74 -0.13 -0.82
C LEU A 108 -2.46 0.93 0.24
N ALA A 109 -2.47 0.51 1.49
CA ALA A 109 -1.89 1.22 2.62
C ALA A 109 -0.37 1.39 2.45
N THR A 110 0.29 2.06 3.38
CA THR A 110 1.76 2.12 3.40
C THR A 110 2.31 0.72 3.65
N VAL A 111 2.89 0.14 2.61
CA VAL A 111 3.42 -1.23 2.66
C VAL A 111 4.78 -1.21 3.35
N PHE A 112 5.00 -2.15 4.27
CA PHE A 112 6.26 -2.31 4.97
C PHE A 112 6.66 -3.78 5.07
N GLY A 113 7.84 -4.04 5.61
CA GLY A 113 8.33 -5.38 5.88
C GLY A 113 9.52 -5.77 5.00
N MET A 114 10.15 -6.85 5.39
CA MET A 114 11.36 -7.36 4.77
C MET A 114 11.06 -7.98 3.40
N SER A 115 11.89 -7.65 2.43
CA SER A 115 11.84 -8.20 1.07
C SER A 115 13.24 -8.20 0.44
N PRO A 116 13.49 -8.99 -0.61
CA PRO A 116 14.78 -8.99 -1.31
C PRO A 116 15.22 -7.61 -1.82
N ARG A 117 14.27 -6.72 -2.12
CA ARG A 117 14.51 -5.31 -2.45
C ARG A 117 13.77 -4.42 -1.45
N MET A 118 14.21 -4.46 -0.21
CA MET A 118 13.60 -3.67 0.86
C MET A 118 13.79 -2.16 0.61
N ARG A 119 12.71 -1.42 0.75
CA ARG A 119 12.67 0.04 0.69
C ARG A 119 12.87 0.59 2.11
N ILE A 120 14.12 0.91 2.48
CA ILE A 120 14.44 1.46 3.80
C ILE A 120 13.88 2.87 3.99
N ASP A 121 13.66 3.61 2.90
CA ASP A 121 13.10 4.97 2.91
C ASP A 121 11.59 5.04 3.24
N LEU A 122 10.90 3.91 3.37
CA LEU A 122 9.49 3.89 3.78
C LEU A 122 9.37 3.96 5.29
N LEU A 123 8.42 4.76 5.76
CA LEU A 123 8.31 5.21 7.15
C LEU A 123 8.53 4.13 8.22
N VAL A 124 7.83 3.00 8.14
CA VAL A 124 7.98 1.92 9.13
C VAL A 124 9.35 1.29 9.05
N ASN A 125 9.85 1.04 7.84
CA ASN A 125 11.16 0.45 7.61
C ASN A 125 12.27 1.42 8.06
N ASP A 126 12.17 2.72 7.75
CA ASP A 126 13.11 3.76 8.16
C ASP A 126 13.17 3.90 9.68
N PHE A 127 12.02 4.02 10.34
CA PHE A 127 11.98 4.17 11.78
C PHE A 127 12.49 2.92 12.52
N THR A 128 12.18 1.73 12.00
CA THR A 128 12.70 0.48 12.56
C THR A 128 14.21 0.38 12.35
N TRP A 129 14.71 0.74 11.17
CA TRP A 129 16.13 0.75 10.88
C TRP A 129 16.88 1.70 11.81
N ARG A 130 16.43 2.95 11.92
CA ARG A 130 17.03 3.94 12.84
C ARG A 130 16.95 3.53 14.30
N ALA A 131 15.86 2.89 14.70
CA ALA A 131 15.73 2.38 16.06
C ALA A 131 16.80 1.34 16.39
N VAL A 132 17.20 0.51 15.40
CA VAL A 132 18.25 -0.50 15.59
C VAL A 132 19.66 0.11 15.50
N THR A 133 19.90 1.00 14.53
CA THR A 133 21.24 1.55 14.24
C THR A 133 21.57 2.77 15.08
N ASP A 134 20.67 3.75 15.11
CA ASP A 134 20.92 5.07 15.70
C ASP A 134 20.33 5.19 17.12
N ARG A 135 19.46 4.27 17.51
CA ARG A 135 18.71 4.25 18.78
C ARG A 135 17.84 5.50 18.99
N ALA A 136 17.70 6.35 17.99
CA ALA A 136 16.96 7.61 18.10
C ALA A 136 16.29 8.01 16.79
N VAL A 137 15.11 8.65 16.91
CA VAL A 137 14.39 9.29 15.80
C VAL A 137 13.81 10.64 16.25
N VAL A 138 13.93 11.66 15.39
CA VAL A 138 13.20 12.92 15.54
C VAL A 138 11.96 12.85 14.65
N VAL A 139 10.80 13.07 15.25
CA VAL A 139 9.50 12.93 14.58
C VAL A 139 8.88 14.30 14.34
N PHE A 140 8.61 14.63 13.09
CA PHE A 140 7.86 15.82 12.71
C PHE A 140 6.38 15.46 12.58
N GLU A 141 5.50 16.31 13.14
CA GLU A 141 4.04 16.12 13.10
C GLU A 141 3.65 14.70 13.51
N GLY A 142 4.11 14.28 14.69
CA GLY A 142 3.95 12.93 15.23
C GLY A 142 2.51 12.43 15.34
N HIS A 143 1.53 13.34 15.27
CA HIS A 143 0.10 13.04 15.32
C HIS A 143 -0.50 12.62 13.97
N PHE A 144 0.18 12.81 12.84
CA PHE A 144 -0.33 12.40 11.52
C PHE A 144 -0.50 10.90 11.44
N LYS A 145 -1.72 10.49 11.10
CA LYS A 145 -2.12 9.09 10.99
C LYS A 145 -2.02 8.58 9.56
N ARG A 146 -1.73 7.29 9.45
CA ARG A 146 -1.75 6.53 8.21
C ARG A 146 -2.17 5.11 8.47
N ASN A 147 -2.63 4.45 7.42
CA ASN A 147 -2.87 3.03 7.44
C ASN A 147 -1.62 2.28 6.95
N TYR A 148 -1.33 1.14 7.55
CA TYR A 148 -0.17 0.31 7.22
C TYR A 148 -0.58 -1.13 6.94
N ILE A 149 0.28 -1.83 6.16
CA ILE A 149 0.10 -3.25 5.86
C ILE A 149 1.46 -3.91 5.59
N HIS A 150 1.64 -5.14 6.05
CA HIS A 150 2.83 -5.90 5.75
C HIS A 150 2.81 -6.42 4.30
N VAL A 151 4.00 -6.50 3.65
CA VAL A 151 4.11 -6.90 2.24
C VAL A 151 3.56 -8.31 1.95
N ARG A 152 3.65 -9.23 2.93
CA ARG A 152 3.08 -10.58 2.79
C ARG A 152 1.55 -10.57 2.76
N ASP A 153 0.93 -9.69 3.56
CA ASP A 153 -0.53 -9.54 3.55
C ASP A 153 -1.00 -8.92 2.24
N VAL A 154 -0.21 -8.01 1.66
CA VAL A 154 -0.48 -7.53 0.29
C VAL A 154 -0.48 -8.70 -0.71
N ALA A 155 0.52 -9.58 -0.65
CA ALA A 155 0.57 -10.75 -1.53
C ALA A 155 -0.67 -11.66 -1.37
N ARG A 156 -1.12 -11.87 -0.13
CA ARG A 156 -2.35 -12.63 0.16
C ARG A 156 -3.61 -11.95 -0.37
N VAL A 157 -3.69 -10.61 -0.30
CA VAL A 157 -4.82 -9.88 -0.89
C VAL A 157 -4.86 -10.07 -2.40
N PHE A 158 -3.73 -10.05 -3.10
CA PHE A 158 -3.69 -10.33 -4.53
C PHE A 158 -4.11 -11.78 -4.83
N GLN A 159 -3.63 -12.74 -4.05
CA GLN A 159 -4.06 -14.15 -4.17
C GLN A 159 -5.56 -14.28 -3.94
N HIS A 160 -6.11 -13.68 -2.86
CA HIS A 160 -7.53 -13.67 -2.59
C HIS A 160 -8.34 -13.05 -3.74
N GLY A 161 -7.85 -11.92 -4.31
CA GLY A 161 -8.48 -11.28 -5.47
C GLY A 161 -8.45 -12.15 -6.75
N ILE A 162 -7.44 -12.99 -6.93
CA ILE A 162 -7.39 -13.96 -8.03
C ILE A 162 -8.42 -15.08 -7.82
N GLU A 163 -8.44 -15.65 -6.63
CA GLU A 163 -9.31 -16.76 -6.26
C GLU A 163 -10.81 -16.38 -6.24
N ASN A 164 -11.12 -15.13 -5.85
CA ASN A 164 -12.47 -14.61 -5.74
C ASN A 164 -12.79 -13.56 -6.81
N PHE A 165 -12.12 -13.61 -7.96
CA PHE A 165 -12.16 -12.55 -8.97
C PHE A 165 -13.58 -12.20 -9.41
N GLU A 166 -14.43 -13.18 -9.68
CA GLU A 166 -15.80 -12.94 -10.18
C GLU A 166 -16.68 -12.18 -9.17
N ALA A 167 -16.48 -12.41 -7.87
CA ALA A 167 -17.19 -11.70 -6.82
C ALA A 167 -16.62 -10.29 -6.55
N MET A 168 -15.36 -10.05 -6.91
CA MET A 168 -14.64 -8.83 -6.59
C MET A 168 -14.45 -7.89 -7.79
N ARG A 169 -14.63 -8.35 -9.01
CA ARG A 169 -14.38 -7.57 -10.24
C ARG A 169 -15.25 -6.33 -10.34
N GLY A 170 -14.79 -5.34 -11.07
CA GLY A 170 -15.46 -4.06 -11.23
C GLY A 170 -15.46 -3.19 -9.97
N GLN A 171 -14.63 -3.52 -8.97
CA GLN A 171 -14.65 -2.86 -7.67
C GLN A 171 -13.27 -2.34 -7.24
N ILE A 172 -13.32 -1.36 -6.36
CA ILE A 172 -12.16 -0.79 -5.67
C ILE A 172 -12.20 -1.27 -4.22
N TYR A 173 -11.03 -1.63 -3.67
CA TYR A 173 -10.88 -2.05 -2.28
C TYR A 173 -9.74 -1.31 -1.61
N ASN A 174 -10.00 -0.77 -0.42
CA ASN A 174 -8.95 -0.33 0.48
C ASN A 174 -8.23 -1.54 1.08
N VAL A 175 -6.91 -1.54 0.97
CA VAL A 175 -6.07 -2.65 1.42
C VAL A 175 -5.14 -2.18 2.50
N GLY A 176 -5.42 -2.57 3.72
CA GLY A 176 -4.69 -2.24 4.92
C GLY A 176 -5.24 -3.01 6.11
N LEU A 177 -4.84 -2.63 7.31
CA LEU A 177 -5.32 -3.22 8.54
C LEU A 177 -6.05 -2.16 9.36
N ARG A 178 -7.23 -2.49 9.86
CA ARG A 178 -8.03 -1.57 10.69
C ARG A 178 -7.25 -1.07 11.90
N GLU A 179 -6.55 -1.98 12.58
CA GLU A 179 -5.74 -1.72 13.77
C GLU A 179 -4.44 -0.99 13.48
N ALA A 180 -4.01 -0.95 12.21
CA ALA A 180 -2.81 -0.27 11.77
C ALA A 180 -3.06 1.14 11.22
N ASN A 181 -4.18 1.77 11.59
CA ASN A 181 -4.41 3.20 11.44
C ASN A 181 -3.74 3.94 12.61
N VAL A 182 -2.43 4.05 12.57
CA VAL A 182 -1.63 4.62 13.66
C VAL A 182 -0.90 5.89 13.24
N SER A 183 -0.66 6.76 14.22
CA SER A 183 0.17 7.95 14.03
C SER A 183 1.66 7.58 14.05
N LYS A 184 2.52 8.52 13.62
CA LYS A 184 3.97 8.34 13.69
C LYS A 184 4.44 8.12 15.14
N ARG A 185 3.83 8.84 16.09
CA ARG A 185 4.13 8.69 17.52
C ARG A 185 3.74 7.31 18.03
N GLU A 186 2.53 6.84 17.72
CA GLU A 186 2.08 5.49 18.06
C GLU A 186 2.98 4.42 17.44
N LEU A 187 3.42 4.61 16.18
CA LEU A 187 4.39 3.73 15.54
C LEU A 187 5.71 3.68 16.32
N CYS A 188 6.25 4.84 16.72
CA CYS A 188 7.46 4.86 17.55
C CYS A 188 7.26 4.15 18.88
N GLN A 189 6.10 4.31 19.53
CA GLN A 189 5.77 3.59 20.76
C GLN A 189 5.71 2.08 20.55
N HIS A 190 5.18 1.62 19.42
CA HIS A 190 5.19 0.19 19.07
C HIS A 190 6.62 -0.35 18.88
N ILE A 191 7.49 0.42 18.22
CA ILE A 191 8.91 0.05 18.06
C ILE A 191 9.61 0.04 19.43
N GLN A 192 9.36 1.04 20.28
CA GLN A 192 9.99 1.16 21.60
C GLN A 192 9.63 -0.01 22.52
N LYS A 193 8.41 -0.57 22.42
CA LYS A 193 8.02 -1.78 23.17
C LYS A 193 8.90 -2.99 22.84
N GLN A 194 9.43 -3.06 21.60
CA GLN A 194 10.31 -4.14 21.16
C GLN A 194 11.80 -3.81 21.36
N LEU A 195 12.14 -2.53 21.37
CA LEU A 195 13.49 -1.98 21.53
C LEU A 195 13.47 -0.92 22.63
N PRO A 196 13.55 -1.30 23.92
CA PRO A 196 13.41 -0.36 25.06
C PRO A 196 14.43 0.79 25.06
N ASP A 197 15.62 0.57 24.49
CA ASP A 197 16.67 1.59 24.36
C ASP A 197 16.42 2.62 23.25
N PHE A 198 15.36 2.43 22.47
CA PHE A 198 15.00 3.36 21.40
C PHE A 198 14.33 4.61 21.99
N VAL A 199 14.83 5.76 21.61
CA VAL A 199 14.29 7.08 22.01
C VAL A 199 13.71 7.79 20.79
N PHE A 200 12.55 8.40 20.95
CA PHE A 200 12.01 9.29 19.93
C PHE A 200 11.58 10.62 20.53
N LEU A 201 11.80 11.69 19.79
CA LEU A 201 11.51 13.07 20.20
C LEU A 201 10.62 13.74 19.17
N ASP A 202 9.55 14.36 19.62
CA ASP A 202 8.73 15.22 18.74
C ASP A 202 9.52 16.52 18.47
N ALA A 203 9.69 16.84 17.19
CA ALA A 203 10.32 18.09 16.79
C ALA A 203 9.43 19.29 17.17
N PRO A 204 9.92 20.27 17.91
CA PRO A 204 9.11 21.43 18.32
C PRO A 204 8.90 22.41 17.15
N VAL A 205 9.75 22.35 16.13
CA VAL A 205 9.75 23.25 14.95
C VAL A 205 10.04 22.42 13.70
N GLY A 206 9.39 22.81 12.60
CA GLY A 206 9.54 22.17 11.31
C GLY A 206 8.25 21.46 10.87
N LYS A 207 8.22 21.05 9.60
CA LYS A 207 7.09 20.32 9.00
C LYS A 207 7.60 19.09 8.28
N ASP A 208 6.83 18.01 8.34
CA ASP A 208 7.04 16.88 7.46
C ASP A 208 6.67 17.29 6.02
N PRO A 209 7.52 17.08 5.03
CA PRO A 209 7.16 17.26 3.62
C PRO A 209 5.93 16.44 3.21
N ASP A 210 5.70 15.34 3.88
CA ASP A 210 4.57 14.44 3.64
C ASP A 210 3.38 14.78 4.55
N GLN A 211 2.52 15.67 4.05
CA GLN A 211 1.35 16.22 4.77
C GLN A 211 0.14 15.28 4.79
N ARG A 212 0.29 14.01 4.40
CA ARG A 212 -0.81 13.05 4.42
C ARG A 212 -1.22 12.71 5.86
N ASN A 213 -2.50 12.86 6.13
CA ASN A 213 -3.10 12.54 7.44
C ASN A 213 -4.52 11.99 7.20
N TYR A 214 -4.69 10.69 7.35
CA TYR A 214 -5.98 10.01 7.13
C TYR A 214 -6.04 8.68 7.89
N VAL A 215 -7.26 8.24 8.16
CA VAL A 215 -7.59 6.89 8.63
C VAL A 215 -8.43 6.19 7.57
N VAL A 216 -8.27 4.88 7.40
CA VAL A 216 -8.89 4.13 6.31
C VAL A 216 -9.70 2.96 6.85
N SER A 217 -10.90 2.77 6.31
CA SER A 217 -11.71 1.59 6.53
C SER A 217 -11.33 0.49 5.53
N ASN A 218 -11.09 -0.70 6.04
CA ASN A 218 -10.82 -1.89 5.23
C ASN A 218 -12.02 -2.88 5.23
N ALA A 219 -13.17 -2.43 5.75
CA ALA A 219 -14.35 -3.25 5.94
C ALA A 219 -14.92 -3.85 4.64
N LYS A 220 -14.73 -3.17 3.49
CA LYS A 220 -15.20 -3.69 2.20
C LYS A 220 -14.41 -4.94 1.79
N LEU A 221 -13.10 -4.94 1.97
CA LEU A 221 -12.25 -6.10 1.71
C LEU A 221 -12.58 -7.25 2.68
N GLU A 222 -12.77 -6.95 3.97
CA GLU A 222 -13.14 -7.95 4.99
C GLU A 222 -14.45 -8.67 4.64
N ARG A 223 -15.44 -7.94 4.09
CA ARG A 223 -16.72 -8.52 3.65
C ARG A 223 -16.60 -9.52 2.48
N THR A 224 -15.49 -9.52 1.73
CA THR A 224 -15.23 -10.54 0.70
C THR A 224 -14.76 -11.87 1.27
N GLY A 225 -14.69 -11.99 2.61
CA GLY A 225 -14.16 -13.16 3.31
C GLY A 225 -12.66 -13.11 3.54
N PHE A 226 -11.99 -11.97 3.24
CA PHE A 226 -10.61 -11.76 3.64
C PHE A 226 -10.55 -11.52 5.14
N LYS A 227 -10.18 -12.55 5.88
CA LYS A 227 -10.18 -12.53 7.35
C LYS A 227 -8.76 -12.50 7.90
N ARG A 228 -8.64 -11.89 9.07
CA ARG A 228 -7.45 -12.01 9.91
C ARG A 228 -7.34 -13.46 10.41
N GLU A 229 -6.23 -14.13 10.14
CA GLU A 229 -6.00 -15.52 10.54
C GLU A 229 -5.67 -15.66 12.03
N GLY A 230 -5.21 -14.60 12.66
CA GLY A 230 -4.85 -14.59 14.06
C GLY A 230 -3.51 -13.92 14.35
N TYR A 231 -3.04 -14.16 15.55
CA TYR A 231 -1.78 -13.63 16.07
C TYR A 231 -0.79 -14.79 16.17
N ALA A 232 0.22 -14.81 15.30
CA ALA A 232 1.29 -15.78 15.37
C ALA A 232 2.41 -15.26 16.25
N ARG A 233 2.55 -15.84 17.43
CA ARG A 233 3.65 -15.55 18.35
C ARG A 233 4.92 -16.17 17.81
N GLU A 234 6.04 -15.45 17.94
CA GLU A 234 7.37 -15.96 17.59
C GLU A 234 7.43 -16.60 16.19
N TYR A 235 6.74 -15.99 15.20
CA TYR A 235 6.54 -16.58 13.87
C TYR A 235 7.73 -16.39 12.94
N LEU A 236 8.47 -15.30 13.08
CA LEU A 236 9.69 -15.04 12.32
C LEU A 236 10.81 -14.55 13.23
N CYS A 237 11.98 -15.15 13.07
CA CYS A 237 13.19 -14.67 13.72
C CYS A 237 13.80 -13.53 12.87
N ILE A 238 13.75 -12.30 13.39
CA ILE A 238 14.34 -11.12 12.75
C ILE A 238 15.51 -10.67 13.63
N ASN A 239 16.71 -10.60 13.07
CA ASN A 239 17.95 -10.27 13.81
C ASN A 239 18.16 -11.10 15.08
N GLY A 240 17.88 -12.39 15.01
CA GLY A 240 18.05 -13.31 16.15
C GLY A 240 16.95 -13.22 17.21
N MET A 241 15.95 -12.40 17.02
CA MET A 241 14.78 -12.29 17.91
C MET A 241 13.52 -12.75 17.20
N TRP A 242 12.76 -13.61 17.85
CA TRP A 242 11.46 -14.07 17.36
C TRP A 242 10.42 -12.95 17.50
N GLN A 243 9.69 -12.68 16.43
CA GLN A 243 8.70 -11.61 16.36
C GLN A 243 7.31 -12.17 16.18
N ASP A 244 6.36 -11.54 16.84
CA ASP A 244 4.94 -11.82 16.71
C ASP A 244 4.37 -11.21 15.42
N HIS A 245 3.48 -11.93 14.75
CA HIS A 245 2.85 -11.48 13.51
C HIS A 245 1.34 -11.66 13.56
N LEU A 246 0.63 -10.69 12.98
CA LEU A 246 -0.79 -10.83 12.68
C LEU A 246 -0.92 -11.56 11.34
N LEU A 247 -1.61 -12.69 11.35
CA LEU A 247 -1.86 -13.50 10.17
C LEU A 247 -3.27 -13.29 9.66
N TYR A 248 -3.41 -13.24 8.34
CA TYR A 248 -4.70 -13.20 7.66
C TYR A 248 -4.73 -14.32 6.63
N ALA A 249 -5.78 -15.14 6.65
CA ALA A 249 -6.05 -16.12 5.60
C ALA A 249 -7.56 -16.32 5.47
N ARG A 250 -7.94 -16.97 4.37
CA ARG A 250 -9.23 -17.61 4.19
C ARG A 250 -8.99 -19.11 4.16
N LEU A 251 -9.71 -19.86 4.98
CA LEU A 251 -9.71 -21.31 4.92
C LEU A 251 -10.59 -21.80 3.77
N GLN A 252 -10.18 -22.90 3.13
CA GLN A 252 -11.00 -23.58 2.13
C GLN A 252 -12.23 -24.14 2.86
N GLY A 253 -13.41 -23.49 2.68
CA GLY A 253 -14.67 -23.87 3.33
C GLY A 253 -15.36 -22.77 4.14
N ASP A 254 -14.76 -21.56 4.25
CA ASP A 254 -15.40 -20.37 4.83
C ASP A 254 -16.24 -19.57 3.79
#